data_57ea0eb073e5c2a2745368c0851006e5
#
_entry.id   57ea0eb073e5c2a2745368c0851006e5
#
_cell.length_a   1.000
_cell.length_b   1.000
_cell.length_c   1.000
_cell.angle_alpha   90.00
_cell.angle_beta   90.00
_cell.angle_gamma   90.00
#
_symmetry.space_group_name_H-M   'P 1'
#
loop_
_entity.id
_entity.type
_entity.pdbx_description
1 polymer ?
#
loop_
_entity_poly.entity_id
_entity_poly.type
_entity_poly.pdbx_seq_one_letter_code
_entity_poly.pdbx_strand_id
1 'polypeptide(L)' 'MSGDPEALAELFRAARPDAEPFDLTPDELDAVVAEVGGNPDDPALIGAALVAWEQMLA' A
#
# COMPACT_ATOMS: atom_id res chain seq x y z
N MET A 1 -3.01 -12.05 11.08
CA MET A 1 -1.68 -12.22 10.49
C MET A 1 -1.29 -10.97 9.75
N SER A 2 -0.15 -10.47 10.09
CA SER A 2 0.34 -9.19 9.57
C SER A 2 1.15 -9.39 8.32
N GLY A 3 0.91 -10.13 7.41
CA GLY A 3 1.69 -10.35 6.22
C GLY A 3 0.87 -10.51 4.96
N ASP A 4 -0.40 -10.15 5.03
CA ASP A 4 -1.28 -10.32 3.89
C ASP A 4 -1.25 -9.07 3.00
N PRO A 5 -0.63 -9.15 1.81
CA PRO A 5 -0.56 -7.98 0.93
C PRO A 5 -1.92 -7.50 0.45
N GLU A 6 -2.90 -8.39 0.32
CA GLU A 6 -4.24 -7.96 -0.09
C GLU A 6 -4.91 -7.14 0.99
N ALA A 7 -4.78 -7.56 2.26
CA ALA A 7 -5.34 -6.79 3.36
C ALA A 7 -4.69 -5.42 3.46
N LEU A 8 -3.36 -5.35 3.28
CA LEU A 8 -2.65 -4.08 3.30
C LEU A 8 -3.07 -3.20 2.11
N ALA A 9 -3.27 -3.81 0.94
CA ALA A 9 -3.74 -3.08 -0.24
C ALA A 9 -5.11 -2.46 -0.02
N GLU A 10 -6.02 -3.16 0.67
CA GLU A 10 -7.33 -2.60 0.99
C GLU A 10 -7.20 -1.37 1.90
N LEU A 11 -6.28 -1.43 2.87
CA LEU A 11 -6.02 -0.28 3.74
C LEU A 11 -5.47 0.90 2.95
N PHE A 12 -4.54 0.66 2.04
CA PHE A 12 -4.00 1.70 1.18
C PHE A 12 -5.09 2.33 0.33
N ARG A 13 -5.93 1.51 -0.27
CA ARG A 13 -7.01 1.99 -1.12
C ARG A 13 -7.99 2.85 -0.33
N ALA A 14 -8.30 2.43 0.89
CA ALA A 14 -9.20 3.21 1.76
C ALA A 14 -8.58 4.55 2.15
N ALA A 15 -7.26 4.56 2.39
CA ALA A 15 -6.55 5.78 2.78
C ALA A 15 -6.36 6.74 1.60
N ARG A 16 -6.21 6.21 0.40
CA ARG A 16 -5.96 7.00 -0.82
C ARG A 16 -6.83 6.51 -1.97
N PRO A 17 -8.14 6.75 -1.94
CA PRO A 17 -9.07 6.19 -2.93
C PRO A 17 -8.82 6.69 -4.36
N ASP A 18 -8.22 7.86 -4.50
CA ASP A 18 -7.98 8.46 -5.81
C ASP A 18 -6.54 8.33 -6.28
N ALA A 19 -5.69 7.64 -5.52
CA ALA A 19 -4.28 7.53 -5.84
C ALA A 19 -3.99 6.32 -6.71
N GLU A 20 -2.95 6.45 -7.56
CA GLU A 20 -2.41 5.35 -8.34
C GLU A 20 -1.22 4.77 -7.57
N PRO A 21 -1.19 3.45 -7.30
CA PRO A 21 -0.13 2.86 -6.47
C PRO A 21 1.29 3.15 -6.96
N PHE A 22 1.51 3.10 -8.27
CA PHE A 22 2.85 3.28 -8.82
C PHE A 22 3.18 4.72 -9.20
N ASP A 23 2.25 5.65 -8.98
CA ASP A 23 2.49 7.08 -9.17
C ASP A 23 2.87 7.78 -7.88
N LEU A 24 2.85 7.07 -6.75
CA LEU A 24 3.21 7.65 -5.47
C LEU A 24 4.70 7.91 -5.40
N THR A 25 5.07 9.08 -4.90
CA THR A 25 6.47 9.35 -4.60
C THR A 25 6.89 8.53 -3.38
N PRO A 26 8.20 8.33 -3.15
CA PRO A 26 8.64 7.62 -1.94
C PRO A 26 8.11 8.24 -0.65
N ASP A 27 8.04 9.57 -0.59
CA ASP A 27 7.53 10.27 0.59
C ASP A 27 6.05 10.01 0.80
N GLU A 28 5.28 10.00 -0.29
CA GLU A 28 3.85 9.71 -0.21
C GLU A 28 3.61 8.27 0.21
N LEU A 29 4.41 7.35 -0.30
CA LEU A 29 4.29 5.94 0.06
C LEU A 29 4.61 5.74 1.54
N ASP A 30 5.68 6.36 2.03
CA ASP A 30 6.03 6.29 3.45
C ASP A 30 4.90 6.83 4.32
N ALA A 31 4.29 7.93 3.89
CA ALA A 31 3.20 8.54 4.64
C ALA A 31 1.98 7.61 4.74
N VAL A 32 1.61 6.98 3.63
CA VAL A 32 0.44 6.10 3.64
C VAL A 32 0.73 4.81 4.40
N VAL A 33 1.95 4.29 4.32
CA VAL A 33 2.34 3.11 5.10
C VAL A 33 2.21 3.40 6.59
N ALA A 34 2.71 4.57 7.04
CA ALA A 34 2.59 4.98 8.44
C ALA A 34 1.13 5.16 8.84
N GLU A 35 0.34 5.75 7.96
CA GLU A 35 -1.08 6.04 8.24
C GLU A 35 -1.89 4.77 8.47
N VAL A 36 -1.61 3.71 7.71
CA VAL A 36 -2.34 2.44 7.84
C VAL A 36 -1.72 1.48 8.86
N GLY A 37 -0.64 1.91 9.51
CA GLY A 37 0.03 1.06 10.49
C GLY A 37 0.87 -0.04 9.89
N GLY A 38 1.29 0.13 8.64
CA GLY A 38 2.15 -0.85 7.98
C GLY A 38 3.58 -0.77 8.48
N ASN A 39 4.37 -1.77 8.12
CA ASN A 39 5.77 -1.84 8.51
C ASN A 39 6.66 -1.32 7.36
N PRO A 40 7.28 -0.13 7.53
CA PRO A 40 8.13 0.42 6.47
C PRO A 40 9.42 -0.37 6.26
N ASP A 41 9.76 -1.25 7.21
CA ASP A 41 10.95 -2.09 7.11
C ASP A 41 10.71 -3.39 6.33
N ASP A 42 9.52 -3.56 5.77
CA ASP A 42 9.18 -4.75 4.98
C ASP A 42 8.84 -4.35 3.54
N PRO A 43 9.86 -4.02 2.73
CA PRO A 43 9.62 -3.58 1.36
C PRO A 43 9.01 -4.65 0.47
N ALA A 44 9.26 -5.92 0.76
CA ALA A 44 8.68 -7.02 -0.01
C ALA A 44 7.17 -7.06 0.13
N LEU A 45 6.67 -6.88 1.36
CA LEU A 45 5.23 -6.85 1.61
C LEU A 45 4.61 -5.60 1.01
N ILE A 46 5.26 -4.45 1.16
CA ILE A 46 4.77 -3.20 0.58
C ILE A 46 4.68 -3.32 -0.94
N GLY A 47 5.70 -3.87 -1.58
CA GLY A 47 5.68 -4.07 -3.02
C GLY A 47 4.55 -4.99 -3.47
N ALA A 48 4.34 -6.09 -2.77
CA ALA A 48 3.24 -7.00 -3.07
C ALA A 48 1.88 -6.33 -2.86
N ALA A 49 1.77 -5.49 -1.84
CA ALA A 49 0.54 -4.74 -1.58
C ALA A 49 0.26 -3.71 -2.67
N LEU A 50 1.30 -3.07 -3.20
CA LEU A 50 1.14 -2.13 -4.30
C LEU A 50 0.61 -2.84 -5.55
N VAL A 51 1.12 -4.03 -5.86
CA VAL A 51 0.64 -4.83 -6.98
C VAL A 51 -0.83 -5.22 -6.77
N ALA A 52 -1.18 -5.68 -5.58
CA ALA A 52 -2.55 -6.05 -5.27
C ALA A 52 -3.49 -4.84 -5.38
N TRP A 53 -3.05 -3.68 -4.90
CA TRP A 53 -3.82 -2.44 -5.00
C TRP A 53 -4.04 -2.06 -6.46
N GLU A 54 -3.01 -2.15 -7.28
CA GLU A 54 -3.12 -1.89 -8.72
C GLU A 54 -4.18 -2.80 -9.36
N GLN A 55 -4.17 -4.07 -9.01
CA GLN A 55 -5.13 -5.03 -9.53
C GLN A 55 -6.57 -4.71 -9.11
N MET A 56 -6.74 -4.16 -7.91
CA MET A 56 -8.06 -3.74 -7.43
C MET A 56 -8.62 -2.58 -8.23
N LEU A 57 -7.75 -1.74 -8.80
CA LEU A 57 -8.17 -0.58 -9.58
C LEU A 57 -8.42 -0.90 -11.06
N ALA A 58 -7.93 -2.03 -11.49
CA ALA A 58 -8.02 -2.43 -12.92
C ALA A 58 -9.43 -2.85 -13.36
#